data_45d4e00ef6d96b08e7ae7bbab4298af0
#
_entry.id   45d4e00ef6d96b08e7ae7bbab4298af0
#
_cell.length_a   1.000
_cell.length_b   1.000
_cell.length_c   1.000
_cell.angle_alpha   90.00
_cell.angle_beta   90.00
_cell.angle_gamma   90.00
#
_symmetry.space_group_name_H-M   'P 1'
#
loop_
_entity.id
_entity.type
_entity.pdbx_description
1 polymer ?
#
loop_
_entity_poly.entity_id
_entity_poly.type
_entity_poly.pdbx_seq_one_letter_code
_entity_poly.pdbx_strand_id
1 'polypeptide(L)'
;MSQLIELGTKAEMLEQLPIIQQLYPDYTLEIYGNLLDKMIPHNYKQLVVVENGITMGLAGFWIGTKLWSGKYLEMDNVVVHEDFRSKGIGSIMTEYLNQKAIDENCNMIALDAYTTNFGAQKFYMNHGFVPKGFHFVKYLKD
;
A
#
# COMPACT_ATOMS: atom_id res chain seq x y z
N MET A 1 -12.44 11.40 -15.21
CA MET A 1 -12.64 10.01 -14.82
C MET A 1 -11.35 9.43 -14.28
N SER A 2 -11.38 8.76 -13.16
CA SER A 2 -10.18 8.19 -12.54
C SER A 2 -9.78 6.88 -13.20
N GLN A 3 -8.47 6.62 -13.22
CA GLN A 3 -7.89 5.37 -13.70
C GLN A 3 -7.13 4.70 -12.57
N LEU A 4 -7.20 3.38 -12.54
CA LEU A 4 -6.43 2.54 -11.63
C LEU A 4 -5.27 1.93 -12.43
N ILE A 5 -4.05 2.20 -12.01
CA ILE A 5 -2.85 1.77 -12.74
C ILE A 5 -1.91 1.06 -11.79
N GLU A 6 -1.44 -0.13 -12.19
CA GLU A 6 -0.39 -0.84 -11.45
C GLU A 6 0.97 -0.41 -11.96
N LEU A 7 1.87 -0.10 -11.03
CA LEU A 7 3.25 0.28 -11.31
C LEU A 7 4.17 -0.87 -10.90
N GLY A 8 5.00 -1.32 -11.82
CA GLY A 8 5.93 -2.43 -11.58
C GLY A 8 7.40 -2.06 -11.73
N THR A 9 7.71 -0.86 -12.22
CA THR A 9 9.09 -0.43 -12.46
C THR A 9 9.52 0.65 -11.50
N LYS A 10 10.83 0.73 -11.24
CA LYS A 10 11.41 1.78 -10.41
C LYS A 10 11.11 3.17 -10.98
N ALA A 11 11.25 3.33 -12.29
CA ALA A 11 11.01 4.63 -12.94
C ALA A 11 9.59 5.14 -12.70
N GLU A 12 8.60 4.28 -12.85
CA GLU A 12 7.21 4.62 -12.58
C GLU A 12 6.97 5.00 -11.12
N MET A 13 7.59 4.24 -10.20
CA MET A 13 7.43 4.47 -8.76
C MET A 13 8.12 5.77 -8.30
N LEU A 14 9.27 6.10 -8.88
CA LEU A 14 9.97 7.35 -8.54
C LEU A 14 9.14 8.59 -8.85
N GLU A 15 8.30 8.53 -9.88
CA GLU A 15 7.40 9.63 -10.20
C GLU A 15 6.37 9.90 -9.12
N GLN A 16 6.16 8.93 -8.22
CA GLN A 16 5.19 9.04 -7.13
C GLN A 16 5.78 9.64 -5.84
N LEU A 17 7.03 10.09 -5.87
CA LEU A 17 7.66 10.66 -4.67
C LEU A 17 6.80 11.73 -3.98
N PRO A 18 6.14 12.65 -4.69
CA PRO A 18 5.33 13.67 -4.00
C PRO A 18 4.26 13.10 -3.08
N ILE A 19 3.54 12.04 -3.50
CA ILE A 19 2.53 11.43 -2.64
C ILE A 19 3.17 10.56 -1.57
N ILE A 20 4.27 9.88 -1.86
CA ILE A 20 5.04 9.12 -0.89
C ILE A 20 5.54 10.03 0.24
N GLN A 21 5.90 11.27 -0.05
CA GLN A 21 6.35 12.23 0.97
C GLN A 21 5.23 12.64 1.93
N GLN A 22 3.98 12.40 1.59
CA GLN A 22 2.88 12.61 2.55
C GLN A 22 2.91 11.58 3.68
N LEU A 23 3.48 10.39 3.43
CA LEU A 23 3.72 9.37 4.47
C LEU A 23 5.10 9.54 5.11
N TYR A 24 6.10 9.81 4.29
CA TYR A 24 7.50 9.86 4.68
C TYR A 24 8.12 11.19 4.22
N PRO A 25 7.86 12.30 4.96
CA PRO A 25 8.25 13.64 4.51
C PRO A 25 9.75 13.84 4.23
N ASP A 26 10.60 13.04 4.89
CA ASP A 26 12.05 13.17 4.76
C ASP A 26 12.64 12.35 3.60
N TYR A 27 11.82 11.61 2.86
CA TYR A 27 12.34 10.81 1.75
C TYR A 27 12.70 11.69 0.57
N THR A 28 13.90 11.44 0.04
CA THR A 28 14.41 12.02 -1.20
C THR A 28 14.32 10.97 -2.32
N LEU A 29 14.55 11.39 -3.55
CA LEU A 29 14.64 10.43 -4.67
C LEU A 29 15.71 9.36 -4.41
N GLU A 30 16.86 9.76 -3.82
CA GLU A 30 17.93 8.83 -3.52
C GLU A 30 17.52 7.80 -2.48
N ILE A 31 16.95 8.23 -1.36
CA ILE A 31 16.49 7.33 -0.29
C ILE A 31 15.41 6.39 -0.82
N TYR A 32 14.41 6.95 -1.46
CA TYR A 32 13.28 6.18 -2.01
C TYR A 32 13.77 5.19 -3.07
N GLY A 33 14.61 5.63 -4.00
CA GLY A 33 15.17 4.78 -5.05
C GLY A 33 16.00 3.63 -4.51
N ASN A 34 16.82 3.88 -3.48
CA ASN A 34 17.64 2.83 -2.85
C ASN A 34 16.77 1.78 -2.17
N LEU A 35 15.67 2.19 -1.54
CA LEU A 35 14.71 1.25 -0.94
C LEU A 35 14.00 0.43 -2.01
N LEU A 36 13.54 1.08 -3.08
CA LEU A 36 12.87 0.38 -4.18
C LEU A 36 13.76 -0.67 -4.85
N ASP A 37 15.06 -0.40 -4.97
CA ASP A 37 16.01 -1.38 -5.52
C ASP A 37 16.02 -2.69 -4.75
N LYS A 38 15.74 -2.64 -3.45
CA LYS A 38 15.67 -3.82 -2.58
C LYS A 38 14.28 -4.43 -2.51
N MET A 39 13.25 -3.63 -2.74
CA MET A 39 11.85 -4.05 -2.60
C MET A 39 11.31 -4.72 -3.85
N ILE A 40 11.57 -4.12 -5.01
CA ILE A 40 11.02 -4.60 -6.28
C ILE A 40 11.37 -6.06 -6.58
N PRO A 41 12.61 -6.55 -6.33
CA PRO A 41 12.93 -7.97 -6.55
C PRO A 41 12.12 -8.95 -5.70
N HIS A 42 11.47 -8.48 -4.64
CA HIS A 42 10.66 -9.32 -3.74
C HIS A 42 9.15 -9.14 -3.98
N ASN A 43 8.78 -8.86 -5.24
CA ASN A 43 7.38 -8.73 -5.65
C ASN A 43 6.65 -7.53 -5.05
N TYR A 44 7.36 -6.43 -4.83
CA TYR A 44 6.72 -5.18 -4.46
C TYR A 44 6.22 -4.46 -5.71
N LYS A 45 4.97 -4.03 -5.67
CA LYS A 45 4.33 -3.23 -6.71
C LYS A 45 3.52 -2.12 -6.07
N GLN A 46 3.06 -1.20 -6.88
CA GLN A 46 2.19 -0.11 -6.42
C GLN A 46 0.94 -0.04 -7.28
N LEU A 47 -0.15 0.35 -6.65
CA LEU A 47 -1.39 0.73 -7.32
C LEU A 47 -1.57 2.22 -7.14
N VAL A 48 -1.87 2.94 -8.21
CA VAL A 48 -2.20 4.37 -8.13
C VAL A 48 -3.58 4.63 -8.73
N VAL A 49 -4.28 5.61 -8.16
CA VAL A 49 -5.52 6.15 -8.69
C VAL A 49 -5.18 7.52 -9.26
N VAL A 50 -5.37 7.69 -10.57
CA VAL A 50 -4.95 8.90 -11.28
C VAL A 50 -6.14 9.52 -12.00
N GLU A 51 -6.25 10.84 -11.93
CA GLU A 51 -7.24 11.60 -12.69
C GLU A 51 -6.58 12.90 -13.15
N ASN A 52 -6.71 13.18 -14.45
CA ASN A 52 -6.13 14.39 -15.08
C ASN A 52 -4.62 14.51 -14.79
N GLY A 53 -3.90 13.40 -14.82
CA GLY A 53 -2.47 13.38 -14.60
C GLY A 53 -2.05 13.53 -13.14
N ILE A 54 -3.00 13.59 -12.20
CA ILE A 54 -2.74 13.77 -10.77
C ILE A 54 -2.99 12.46 -10.05
N THR A 55 -2.01 12.02 -9.25
CA THR A 55 -2.17 10.84 -8.40
C THR A 55 -2.97 11.21 -7.16
N MET A 56 -4.18 10.65 -7.06
CA MET A 56 -5.09 10.89 -5.95
C MET A 56 -4.86 9.94 -4.78
N GLY A 57 -4.34 8.77 -5.05
CA GLY A 57 -4.07 7.76 -4.04
C GLY A 57 -3.03 6.76 -4.52
N LEU A 58 -2.35 6.14 -3.56
CA LEU A 58 -1.36 5.11 -3.81
C LEU A 58 -1.47 4.04 -2.73
N ALA A 59 -1.35 2.79 -3.13
CA ALA A 59 -1.23 1.66 -2.22
C ALA A 59 -0.11 0.75 -2.73
N GLY A 60 0.93 0.59 -1.93
CA GLY A 60 1.94 -0.42 -2.20
C GLY A 60 1.39 -1.80 -1.84
N PHE A 61 1.89 -2.84 -2.48
CA PHE A 61 1.49 -4.20 -2.12
C PHE A 61 2.58 -5.20 -2.44
N TRP A 62 2.58 -6.26 -1.64
CA TRP A 62 3.48 -7.39 -1.76
C TRP A 62 2.66 -8.64 -1.99
N ILE A 63 3.17 -9.55 -2.81
CA ILE A 63 2.58 -10.89 -2.94
C ILE A 63 3.66 -11.88 -2.54
N GLY A 64 3.37 -12.72 -1.57
CA GLY A 64 4.31 -13.69 -1.03
C GLY A 64 3.60 -14.92 -0.48
N THR A 65 4.37 -15.79 0.16
CA THR A 65 3.85 -17.02 0.76
C THR A 65 4.50 -17.23 2.11
N LYS A 66 3.68 -17.57 3.11
CA LYS A 66 4.14 -17.94 4.46
C LYS A 66 3.50 -19.26 4.84
N LEU A 67 4.16 -19.97 5.75
CA LEU A 67 3.66 -21.29 6.19
C LEU A 67 2.25 -21.19 6.78
N TRP A 68 2.00 -20.17 7.63
CA TRP A 68 0.73 -20.07 8.34
C TRP A 68 -0.41 -19.56 7.47
N SER A 69 -0.12 -18.76 6.44
CA SER A 69 -1.14 -18.12 5.62
C SER A 69 -1.29 -18.73 4.23
N GLY A 70 -0.25 -19.41 3.74
CA GLY A 70 -0.16 -19.70 2.32
C GLY A 70 0.12 -18.43 1.53
N LYS A 71 -0.36 -18.36 0.30
CA LYS A 71 -0.14 -17.19 -0.55
C LYS A 71 -0.99 -16.01 -0.07
N TYR A 72 -0.38 -14.85 0.01
CA TYR A 72 -1.03 -13.63 0.51
C TYR A 72 -0.70 -12.43 -0.34
N LEU A 73 -1.58 -11.42 -0.29
CA LEU A 73 -1.29 -10.06 -0.73
C LEU A 73 -1.27 -9.18 0.50
N GLU A 74 -0.21 -8.42 0.71
CA GLU A 74 -0.12 -7.49 1.82
C GLU A 74 -0.12 -6.06 1.30
N MET A 75 -1.06 -5.26 1.78
CA MET A 75 -1.14 -3.84 1.47
C MET A 75 -0.15 -3.09 2.35
N ASP A 76 0.51 -2.09 1.78
CA ASP A 76 1.54 -1.30 2.44
C ASP A 76 1.57 0.10 1.85
N ASN A 77 2.09 1.07 2.58
CA ASN A 77 2.25 2.45 2.08
C ASN A 77 0.94 3.01 1.49
N VAL A 78 -0.18 2.79 2.18
CA VAL A 78 -1.47 3.28 1.71
C VAL A 78 -1.60 4.75 2.04
N VAL A 79 -1.81 5.58 1.02
CA VAL A 79 -1.96 7.02 1.18
C VAL A 79 -2.98 7.56 0.20
N VAL A 80 -3.86 8.44 0.69
CA VAL A 80 -4.76 9.24 -0.14
C VAL A 80 -4.25 10.67 -0.08
N HIS A 81 -4.04 11.27 -1.26
CA HIS A 81 -3.57 12.64 -1.36
C HIS A 81 -4.49 13.55 -0.54
N GLU A 82 -3.91 14.47 0.23
CA GLU A 82 -4.65 15.32 1.18
C GLU A 82 -5.81 16.10 0.53
N ASP A 83 -5.66 16.49 -0.74
CA ASP A 83 -6.71 17.24 -1.46
C ASP A 83 -7.87 16.36 -1.91
N PHE A 84 -7.74 15.03 -1.80
CA PHE A 84 -8.74 14.09 -2.31
C PHE A 84 -9.27 13.16 -1.23
N ARG A 85 -9.04 13.46 0.04
CA ARG A 85 -9.58 12.66 1.17
C ARG A 85 -11.10 12.78 1.21
N SER A 86 -11.73 11.75 1.78
CA SER A 86 -13.20 11.63 1.93
C SER A 86 -13.95 11.55 0.59
N LYS A 87 -13.29 11.10 -0.46
CA LYS A 87 -13.90 10.90 -1.80
C LYS A 87 -13.93 9.43 -2.20
N GLY A 88 -13.72 8.51 -1.25
CA GLY A 88 -13.80 7.07 -1.54
C GLY A 88 -12.58 6.48 -2.21
N ILE A 89 -11.46 7.20 -2.30
CA ILE A 89 -10.24 6.72 -2.98
C ILE A 89 -9.66 5.49 -2.27
N GLY A 90 -9.62 5.51 -0.94
CA GLY A 90 -9.14 4.37 -0.15
C GLY A 90 -9.96 3.11 -0.39
N SER A 91 -11.28 3.24 -0.47
CA SER A 91 -12.18 2.11 -0.77
C SER A 91 -11.94 1.55 -2.18
N ILE A 92 -11.76 2.42 -3.16
CA ILE A 92 -11.48 2.02 -4.54
C ILE A 92 -10.21 1.17 -4.59
N MET A 93 -9.13 1.61 -3.93
CA MET A 93 -7.86 0.88 -3.89
C MET A 93 -8.01 -0.46 -3.16
N THR A 94 -8.67 -0.44 -2.00
CA THR A 94 -8.86 -1.65 -1.19
C THR A 94 -9.67 -2.70 -1.96
N GLU A 95 -10.74 -2.29 -2.62
CA GLU A 95 -11.56 -3.18 -3.43
C GLU A 95 -10.80 -3.75 -4.62
N TYR A 96 -9.99 -2.92 -5.29
CA TYR A 96 -9.16 -3.39 -6.40
C TYR A 96 -8.17 -4.45 -5.95
N LEU A 97 -7.46 -4.19 -4.84
CA LEU A 97 -6.46 -5.14 -4.34
C LEU A 97 -7.08 -6.40 -3.77
N ASN A 98 -8.28 -6.30 -3.20
CA ASN A 98 -9.04 -7.48 -2.78
C ASN A 98 -9.33 -8.39 -3.98
N GLN A 99 -9.82 -7.81 -5.08
CA GLN A 99 -10.10 -8.58 -6.29
C GLN A 99 -8.81 -9.14 -6.90
N LYS A 100 -7.73 -8.34 -6.89
CA LYS A 100 -6.43 -8.82 -7.38
C LYS A 100 -5.94 -10.02 -6.56
N ALA A 101 -6.09 -9.99 -5.25
CA ALA A 101 -5.71 -11.11 -4.39
C ALA A 101 -6.50 -12.38 -4.75
N ILE A 102 -7.79 -12.24 -5.03
CA ILE A 102 -8.63 -13.35 -5.48
C ILE A 102 -8.13 -13.87 -6.83
N ASP A 103 -7.89 -12.98 -7.78
CA ASP A 103 -7.45 -13.34 -9.13
C ASP A 103 -6.07 -14.00 -9.13
N GLU A 104 -5.20 -13.62 -8.21
CA GLU A 104 -3.87 -14.21 -8.02
C GLU A 104 -3.90 -15.48 -7.16
N ASN A 105 -5.09 -15.94 -6.81
CA ASN A 105 -5.29 -17.14 -6.01
C ASN A 105 -4.64 -17.07 -4.61
N CYS A 106 -4.66 -15.88 -4.01
CA CYS A 106 -4.20 -15.69 -2.64
C CYS A 106 -5.22 -16.26 -1.64
N ASN A 107 -4.72 -16.74 -0.51
CA ASN A 107 -5.59 -17.24 0.56
C ASN A 107 -6.09 -16.12 1.46
N MET A 108 -5.34 -15.01 1.52
CA MET A 108 -5.73 -13.87 2.35
C MET A 108 -5.13 -12.57 1.79
N ILE A 109 -5.69 -11.45 2.22
CA ILE A 109 -5.14 -10.12 2.08
C ILE A 109 -4.86 -9.59 3.49
N ALA A 110 -3.73 -8.94 3.68
CA ALA A 110 -3.29 -8.48 4.99
C ALA A 110 -2.79 -7.04 4.93
N LEU A 111 -2.71 -6.40 6.07
CA LEU A 111 -2.07 -5.10 6.23
C LEU A 111 -1.75 -4.88 7.71
N ASP A 112 -0.88 -3.90 7.97
CA ASP A 112 -0.62 -3.41 9.32
C ASP A 112 -1.21 -2.00 9.48
N ALA A 113 -1.79 -1.75 10.64
CA ALA A 113 -2.24 -0.42 11.04
C ALA A 113 -1.69 -0.12 12.41
N TYR A 114 -1.24 1.12 12.65
CA TYR A 114 -0.76 1.49 13.97
C TYR A 114 -1.87 1.37 15.00
N THR A 115 -1.49 0.95 16.21
CA THR A 115 -2.44 0.77 17.32
C THR A 115 -3.13 2.08 17.73
N THR A 116 -2.54 3.21 17.35
CA THR A 116 -3.08 4.54 17.64
C THR A 116 -3.89 5.13 16.48
N ASN A 117 -3.88 4.50 15.31
CA ASN A 117 -4.62 4.99 14.15
C ASN A 117 -6.02 4.38 14.13
N PHE A 118 -6.91 4.92 14.94
CA PHE A 118 -8.28 4.39 15.08
C PHE A 118 -9.10 4.54 13.81
N GLY A 119 -8.88 5.61 13.05
CA GLY A 119 -9.56 5.83 11.79
C GLY A 119 -9.25 4.75 10.77
N ALA A 120 -7.98 4.40 10.63
CA ALA A 120 -7.55 3.33 9.73
C ALA A 120 -8.10 1.97 10.17
N GLN A 121 -8.05 1.68 11.48
CA GLN A 121 -8.59 0.43 12.03
C GLN A 121 -10.07 0.29 11.70
N LYS A 122 -10.86 1.35 11.94
CA LYS A 122 -12.29 1.35 11.63
C LYS A 122 -12.54 1.14 10.14
N PHE A 123 -11.78 1.84 9.30
CA PHE A 123 -11.90 1.74 7.84
C PHE A 123 -11.69 0.29 7.39
N TYR A 124 -10.60 -0.34 7.85
CA TYR A 124 -10.28 -1.70 7.42
C TYR A 124 -11.24 -2.74 8.02
N MET A 125 -11.70 -2.56 9.26
CA MET A 125 -12.74 -3.44 9.82
C MET A 125 -14.04 -3.34 9.03
N ASN A 126 -14.39 -2.15 8.56
CA ASN A 126 -15.58 -1.97 7.70
C ASN A 126 -15.41 -2.63 6.33
N HIS A 127 -14.18 -2.94 5.92
CA HIS A 127 -13.88 -3.66 4.67
C HIS A 127 -13.63 -5.16 4.89
N GLY A 128 -13.98 -5.68 6.06
CA GLY A 128 -13.91 -7.12 6.35
C GLY A 128 -12.59 -7.59 6.94
N PHE A 129 -11.66 -6.70 7.24
CA PHE A 129 -10.40 -7.07 7.92
C PHE A 129 -10.65 -7.24 9.41
N VAL A 130 -9.98 -8.21 10.00
CA VAL A 130 -10.03 -8.43 11.45
C VAL A 130 -8.61 -8.48 12.01
N PRO A 131 -8.37 -7.92 13.20
CA PRO A 131 -7.05 -7.99 13.84
C PRO A 131 -6.82 -9.41 14.37
N LYS A 132 -5.86 -10.12 13.81
CA LYS A 132 -5.57 -11.53 14.18
C LYS A 132 -4.42 -11.68 15.13
N GLY A 133 -3.54 -10.68 15.23
CA GLY A 133 -2.38 -10.75 16.09
C GLY A 133 -1.69 -9.41 16.19
N PHE A 134 -0.65 -9.33 17.02
CA PHE A 134 0.13 -8.12 17.17
C PHE A 134 1.42 -8.23 16.38
N HIS A 135 1.83 -7.13 15.78
CA HIS A 135 3.11 -6.99 15.13
C HIS A 135 4.09 -6.40 16.15
N PHE A 136 5.06 -7.21 16.61
CA PHE A 136 6.03 -6.75 17.59
C PHE A 136 7.27 -6.23 16.89
N VAL A 137 7.69 -5.02 17.23
CA VAL A 137 8.85 -4.37 16.63
C VAL A 137 9.86 -3.98 17.70
N LYS A 138 11.13 -4.30 17.46
CA LYS A 138 12.25 -3.83 18.27
C LYS A 138 13.23 -3.14 17.33
N TYR A 139 13.39 -1.83 17.49
CA TYR A 139 14.30 -1.06 16.64
C TYR A 139 15.74 -1.37 17.04
N LEU A 140 16.58 -1.63 16.05
CA LEU A 140 17.99 -1.97 16.25
C LEU A 140 18.93 -0.80 15.93
N LYS A 141 18.39 0.26 15.32
CA LYS A 141 19.11 1.47 15.01
C LYS A 141 18.29 2.68 15.45
N ASP A 142 18.95 3.75 15.75
CA ASP A 142 18.32 5.00 16.18
C ASP A 142 17.59 5.69 15.02
#